data_6ff2d8247ae603f8e0c483b4f84a77be
#
_entry.id   6ff2d8247ae603f8e0c483b4f84a77be
#
_cell.length_a   1.000
_cell.length_b   1.000
_cell.length_c   1.000
_cell.angle_alpha   90.00
_cell.angle_beta   90.00
_cell.angle_gamma   90.00
#
_symmetry.space_group_name_H-M   'P 1'
#
loop_
_entity.id
_entity.type
_entity.pdbx_description
1 polymer ?
#
loop_
_entity_poly.entity_id
_entity_poly.type
_entity_poly.pdbx_seq_one_letter_code
_entity_poly.pdbx_strand_id
1 'polypeptide(L)'
;MSVLSIKDLHVAIGDKEILKGINLTINTGETHALMGPNGNGKSTLLGTIMGHPKYKVTQGTITLDGEDVLSMSVDERSRKGLFLGMQYPQEIPGVTNSDFLRSAMNARREKPLSLYQFIKAMDHATEDLEMDGNLAHRYLNEGFSGGEKKRNEILQMKLLEPKFALLDEIDSGLDVDA
;
A
#
# COMPACT_ATOMS: atom_id res chain seq x y z
N MET A 1 -15.33 -10.45 9.05
CA MET A 1 -14.81 -10.43 7.66
C MET A 1 -14.97 -9.02 7.14
N SER A 2 -13.89 -8.44 6.59
CA SER A 2 -13.98 -7.12 5.97
C SER A 2 -14.20 -7.26 4.47
N VAL A 3 -14.89 -6.27 3.87
CA VAL A 3 -15.26 -6.27 2.44
C VAL A 3 -14.88 -4.94 1.81
N LEU A 4 -14.10 -4.98 0.73
CA LEU A 4 -13.86 -3.86 -0.17
C LEU A 4 -14.77 -4.01 -1.38
N SER A 5 -15.69 -3.07 -1.61
CA SER A 5 -16.65 -3.12 -2.71
C SER A 5 -16.53 -1.89 -3.60
N ILE A 6 -16.46 -2.11 -4.88
CA ILE A 6 -16.41 -1.09 -5.95
C ILE A 6 -17.60 -1.33 -6.86
N LYS A 7 -18.38 -0.28 -7.13
CA LYS A 7 -19.57 -0.36 -7.97
C LYS A 7 -19.56 0.77 -8.99
N ASP A 8 -19.69 0.38 -10.26
CA ASP A 8 -19.81 1.27 -11.40
C ASP A 8 -18.79 2.42 -11.41
N LEU A 9 -17.53 2.09 -11.09
CA LEU A 9 -16.48 3.08 -10.89
C LEU A 9 -15.95 3.62 -12.23
N HIS A 10 -16.10 4.91 -12.43
CA HIS A 10 -15.54 5.67 -13.54
C HIS A 10 -14.47 6.63 -13.03
N VAL A 11 -13.33 6.66 -13.70
CA VAL A 11 -12.18 7.48 -13.30
C VAL A 11 -11.54 8.13 -14.50
N ALA A 12 -11.22 9.42 -14.38
CA ALA A 12 -10.55 10.21 -15.40
C ALA A 12 -9.17 10.73 -14.93
N ILE A 13 -8.28 10.97 -15.89
CA ILE A 13 -7.04 11.72 -15.75
C ILE A 13 -7.13 12.94 -16.69
N GLY A 14 -7.23 14.14 -16.13
CA GLY A 14 -7.64 15.32 -16.91
C GLY A 14 -8.99 15.08 -17.55
N ASP A 15 -9.07 15.24 -18.88
CA ASP A 15 -10.30 15.04 -19.64
C ASP A 15 -10.46 13.60 -20.19
N LYS A 16 -9.50 12.73 -19.95
CA LYS A 16 -9.53 11.36 -20.49
C LYS A 16 -10.06 10.38 -19.45
N GLU A 17 -11.17 9.74 -19.74
CA GLU A 17 -11.69 8.62 -18.95
C GLU A 17 -10.83 7.38 -19.16
N ILE A 18 -10.39 6.80 -18.04
CA ILE A 18 -9.51 5.61 -17.99
C ILE A 18 -10.27 4.38 -17.51
N LEU A 19 -11.01 4.50 -16.40
CA LEU A 19 -11.87 3.42 -15.91
C LEU A 19 -13.32 3.71 -16.30
N LYS A 20 -14.01 2.67 -16.78
CA LYS A 20 -15.32 2.78 -17.41
C LYS A 20 -16.28 1.76 -16.80
N GLY A 21 -16.79 2.03 -15.60
CA GLY A 21 -17.80 1.20 -14.95
C GLY A 21 -17.21 -0.08 -14.31
N ILE A 22 -16.14 0.03 -13.55
CA ILE A 22 -15.52 -1.10 -12.86
C ILE A 22 -16.38 -1.56 -11.69
N ASN A 23 -16.64 -2.88 -11.65
CA ASN A 23 -17.31 -3.56 -10.55
C ASN A 23 -16.40 -4.63 -9.98
N LEU A 24 -16.13 -4.59 -8.67
CA LEU A 24 -15.25 -5.53 -8.00
C LEU A 24 -15.64 -5.63 -6.52
N THR A 25 -15.70 -6.84 -5.99
CA THR A 25 -15.88 -7.09 -4.55
C THR A 25 -14.80 -8.05 -4.09
N ILE A 26 -14.09 -7.70 -3.02
CA ILE A 26 -13.01 -8.49 -2.44
C ILE A 26 -13.29 -8.67 -0.97
N ASN A 27 -13.28 -9.91 -0.48
CA ASN A 27 -13.40 -10.23 0.93
C ASN A 27 -12.00 -10.48 1.54
N THR A 28 -11.85 -10.24 2.84
CA THR A 28 -10.63 -10.61 3.56
C THR A 28 -10.30 -12.10 3.35
N GLY A 29 -9.04 -12.40 3.01
CA GLY A 29 -8.57 -13.76 2.73
C GLY A 29 -8.66 -14.15 1.25
N GLU A 30 -9.24 -13.31 0.39
CA GLU A 30 -9.23 -13.53 -1.06
C GLU A 30 -8.03 -12.85 -1.72
N THR A 31 -7.53 -13.46 -2.79
CA THR A 31 -6.52 -12.88 -3.69
C THR A 31 -7.12 -12.70 -5.06
N HIS A 32 -7.14 -11.47 -5.54
CA HIS A 32 -7.63 -11.11 -6.86
C HIS A 32 -6.49 -10.60 -7.75
N ALA A 33 -6.22 -11.27 -8.86
CA ALA A 33 -5.25 -10.84 -9.86
C ALA A 33 -5.92 -9.93 -10.90
N LEU A 34 -5.45 -8.68 -11.01
CA LEU A 34 -5.86 -7.75 -12.05
C LEU A 34 -4.99 -7.94 -13.29
N MET A 35 -5.54 -8.54 -14.32
CA MET A 35 -4.83 -8.86 -15.56
C MET A 35 -5.29 -7.95 -16.71
N GLY A 36 -4.38 -7.67 -17.62
CA GLY A 36 -4.66 -6.88 -18.83
C GLY A 36 -3.42 -6.17 -19.37
N PRO A 37 -3.47 -5.69 -20.62
CA PRO A 37 -2.36 -4.95 -21.24
C PRO A 37 -1.96 -3.70 -20.45
N ASN A 38 -0.72 -3.24 -20.65
CA ASN A 38 -0.26 -1.99 -20.06
C ASN A 38 -1.10 -0.81 -20.58
N GLY A 39 -1.35 0.16 -19.69
CA GLY A 39 -2.19 1.32 -20.02
C GLY A 39 -3.70 1.12 -19.83
N ASN A 40 -4.17 -0.10 -19.47
CA ASN A 40 -5.61 -0.37 -19.27
C ASN A 40 -6.14 -0.01 -17.88
N GLY A 41 -5.40 0.77 -17.11
CA GLY A 41 -5.92 1.35 -15.87
C GLY A 41 -5.72 0.51 -14.60
N LYS A 42 -4.90 -0.56 -14.60
CA LYS A 42 -4.62 -1.35 -13.39
C LYS A 42 -4.10 -0.47 -12.25
N SER A 43 -2.99 0.23 -12.46
CA SER A 43 -2.41 1.17 -11.48
C SER A 43 -3.35 2.35 -11.17
N THR A 44 -4.18 2.76 -12.15
CA THR A 44 -5.20 3.80 -11.94
C THR A 44 -6.24 3.34 -10.93
N LEU A 45 -6.69 2.09 -11.01
CA LEU A 45 -7.64 1.52 -10.04
C LEU A 45 -7.04 1.51 -8.63
N LEU A 46 -5.83 0.95 -8.48
CA LEU A 46 -5.15 0.86 -7.19
C LEU A 46 -4.91 2.25 -6.58
N GLY A 47 -4.39 3.19 -7.38
CA GLY A 47 -4.17 4.57 -6.95
C GLY A 47 -5.46 5.31 -6.61
N THR A 48 -6.57 5.05 -7.32
CA THR A 48 -7.89 5.63 -7.00
C THR A 48 -8.40 5.14 -5.65
N ILE A 49 -8.29 3.83 -5.37
CA ILE A 49 -8.68 3.27 -4.06
C ILE A 49 -7.89 3.93 -2.94
N MET A 50 -6.60 4.23 -3.15
CA MET A 50 -5.75 4.92 -2.17
C MET A 50 -5.88 6.45 -2.17
N GLY A 51 -6.64 7.04 -3.08
CA GLY A 51 -6.88 8.50 -3.09
C GLY A 51 -5.78 9.32 -3.72
N HIS A 52 -5.07 8.76 -4.71
CA HIS A 52 -4.03 9.50 -5.43
C HIS A 52 -4.62 10.73 -6.15
N PRO A 53 -4.11 11.95 -5.94
CA PRO A 53 -4.75 13.20 -6.38
C PRO A 53 -4.85 13.38 -7.90
N LYS A 54 -4.08 12.63 -8.66
CA LYS A 54 -4.13 12.63 -10.13
C LYS A 54 -5.43 12.03 -10.70
N TYR A 55 -6.09 11.17 -9.92
CA TYR A 55 -7.25 10.40 -10.39
C TYR A 55 -8.55 11.03 -9.90
N LYS A 56 -9.42 11.41 -10.83
CA LYS A 56 -10.72 12.00 -10.54
C LYS A 56 -11.82 10.96 -10.74
N VAL A 57 -12.48 10.59 -9.67
CA VAL A 57 -13.70 9.76 -9.76
C VAL A 57 -14.83 10.62 -10.30
N THR A 58 -15.44 10.16 -11.41
CA THR A 58 -16.54 10.84 -12.08
C THR A 58 -17.89 10.20 -11.82
N GLN A 59 -17.89 8.89 -11.50
CA GLN A 59 -19.10 8.11 -11.18
C GLN A 59 -18.73 6.89 -10.37
N GLY A 60 -19.71 6.31 -9.66
CA GLY A 60 -19.57 5.07 -8.91
C GLY A 60 -19.16 5.27 -7.45
N THR A 61 -18.95 4.17 -6.76
CA THR A 61 -18.64 4.15 -5.32
C THR A 61 -17.53 3.17 -4.99
N ILE A 62 -16.77 3.48 -3.95
CA ILE A 62 -15.84 2.56 -3.29
C ILE A 62 -16.19 2.53 -1.82
N THR A 63 -16.49 1.36 -1.27
CA THR A 63 -16.79 1.20 0.14
C THR A 63 -15.88 0.16 0.79
N LEU A 64 -15.48 0.41 2.04
CA LEU A 64 -14.76 -0.51 2.90
C LEU A 64 -15.62 -0.76 4.14
N ASP A 65 -16.07 -2.01 4.32
CA ASP A 65 -16.98 -2.38 5.41
C ASP A 65 -18.27 -1.52 5.45
N GLY A 66 -18.73 -1.05 4.27
CA GLY A 66 -19.90 -0.17 4.13
C GLY A 66 -19.61 1.32 4.28
N GLU A 67 -18.42 1.72 4.73
CA GLU A 67 -18.00 3.13 4.82
C GLU A 67 -17.50 3.63 3.46
N ASP A 68 -17.86 4.85 3.08
CA ASP A 68 -17.45 5.48 1.81
C ASP A 68 -15.96 5.85 1.82
N VAL A 69 -15.16 5.13 1.04
CA VAL A 69 -13.71 5.36 0.90
C VAL A 69 -13.42 6.67 0.16
N LEU A 70 -14.29 7.10 -0.74
CA LEU A 70 -14.05 8.31 -1.54
C LEU A 70 -14.07 9.59 -0.69
N SER A 71 -14.80 9.59 0.43
CA SER A 71 -14.84 10.70 1.38
C SER A 71 -13.65 10.75 2.33
N MET A 72 -12.86 9.66 2.42
CA MET A 72 -11.72 9.56 3.33
C MET A 72 -10.46 10.19 2.75
N SER A 73 -9.66 10.85 3.61
CA SER A 73 -8.28 11.24 3.30
C SER A 73 -7.38 10.00 3.12
N VAL A 74 -6.21 10.18 2.50
CA VAL A 74 -5.26 9.07 2.23
C VAL A 74 -4.83 8.36 3.52
N ASP A 75 -4.56 9.13 4.58
CA ASP A 75 -4.16 8.61 5.88
C ASP A 75 -5.32 7.88 6.60
N GLU A 76 -6.56 8.34 6.45
CA GLU A 76 -7.74 7.63 6.96
C GLU A 76 -7.92 6.28 6.28
N ARG A 77 -7.78 6.21 4.94
CA ARG A 77 -7.80 4.95 4.19
C ARG A 77 -6.75 3.98 4.71
N SER A 78 -5.53 4.47 4.93
CA SER A 78 -4.45 3.66 5.50
C SER A 78 -4.79 3.18 6.91
N ARG A 79 -5.30 4.04 7.80
CA ARG A 79 -5.71 3.64 9.15
C ARG A 79 -6.86 2.63 9.18
N LYS A 80 -7.77 2.69 8.21
CA LYS A 80 -8.85 1.72 8.03
C LYS A 80 -8.37 0.34 7.55
N GLY A 81 -7.11 0.24 7.12
CA GLY A 81 -6.48 -1.02 6.76
C GLY A 81 -6.20 -1.21 5.26
N LEU A 82 -6.24 -0.15 4.46
CA LEU A 82 -5.76 -0.21 3.08
C LEU A 82 -4.25 0.03 3.04
N PHE A 83 -3.56 -0.67 2.14
CA PHE A 83 -2.13 -0.52 1.88
C PHE A 83 -1.89 -0.55 0.36
N LEU A 84 -0.97 0.27 -0.13
CA LEU A 84 -0.54 0.28 -1.52
C LEU A 84 0.97 0.00 -1.59
N GLY A 85 1.34 -1.15 -2.17
CA GLY A 85 2.70 -1.43 -2.60
C GLY A 85 2.92 -0.79 -3.97
N MET A 86 3.86 0.13 -4.06
CA MET A 86 4.09 0.95 -5.26
C MET A 86 5.08 0.27 -6.20
N GLN A 87 4.86 0.41 -7.51
CA GLN A 87 5.84 -0.01 -8.51
C GLN A 87 7.21 0.67 -8.32
N TYR A 88 7.20 1.96 -7.95
CA TYR A 88 8.39 2.76 -7.69
C TYR A 88 8.29 3.47 -6.33
N PRO A 89 8.77 2.82 -5.24
CA PRO A 89 8.76 3.44 -3.91
C PRO A 89 9.61 4.71 -3.87
N GLN A 90 9.05 5.76 -3.30
CA GLN A 90 9.71 7.07 -3.21
C GLN A 90 10.79 7.08 -2.13
N GLU A 91 11.86 7.82 -2.38
CA GLU A 91 12.91 8.11 -1.40
C GLU A 91 12.49 9.30 -0.53
N ILE A 92 12.68 9.17 0.78
CA ILE A 92 12.39 10.26 1.73
C ILE A 92 13.64 10.54 2.56
N PRO A 93 14.49 11.48 2.09
CA PRO A 93 15.69 11.86 2.81
C PRO A 93 15.38 12.43 4.20
N GLY A 94 16.21 12.10 5.19
CA GLY A 94 16.08 12.61 6.54
C GLY A 94 15.05 11.90 7.42
N VAL A 95 14.28 10.95 6.89
CA VAL A 95 13.37 10.12 7.67
C VAL A 95 13.89 8.68 7.67
N THR A 96 14.24 8.15 8.84
CA THR A 96 14.72 6.76 8.94
C THR A 96 13.57 5.76 8.75
N ASN A 97 13.89 4.53 8.31
CA ASN A 97 12.89 3.44 8.26
C ASN A 97 12.25 3.21 9.62
N SER A 98 13.02 3.24 10.70
CA SER A 98 12.51 3.11 12.07
C SER A 98 11.48 4.18 12.43
N ASP A 99 11.79 5.44 12.17
CA ASP A 99 10.89 6.55 12.51
C ASP A 99 9.60 6.48 11.70
N PHE A 100 9.73 6.22 10.40
CA PHE A 100 8.58 6.05 9.51
C PHE A 100 7.68 4.89 9.97
N LEU A 101 8.24 3.70 10.12
CA LEU A 101 7.48 2.50 10.48
C LEU A 101 6.84 2.61 11.85
N ARG A 102 7.58 3.11 12.85
CA ARG A 102 7.05 3.31 14.19
C ARG A 102 5.89 4.31 14.20
N SER A 103 6.01 5.40 13.46
CA SER A 103 4.96 6.41 13.32
C SER A 103 3.72 5.83 12.63
N ALA A 104 3.91 5.08 11.54
CA ALA A 104 2.83 4.45 10.79
C ALA A 104 2.10 3.37 11.62
N MET A 105 2.85 2.53 12.36
CA MET A 105 2.27 1.52 13.25
C MET A 105 1.47 2.17 14.38
N ASN A 106 1.98 3.25 14.98
CA ASN A 106 1.30 3.93 16.07
C ASN A 106 0.05 4.68 15.61
N ALA A 107 0.03 5.21 14.37
CA ALA A 107 -1.14 5.88 13.80
C ALA A 107 -2.37 4.96 13.65
N ARG A 108 -2.18 3.64 13.67
CA ARG A 108 -3.22 2.62 13.57
C ARG A 108 -3.67 2.06 14.93
N ARG A 109 -3.12 2.56 16.03
CA ARG A 109 -3.33 2.00 17.38
C ARG A 109 -3.88 3.04 18.33
N GLU A 110 -4.75 2.63 19.23
CA GLU A 110 -5.22 3.48 20.33
C GLU A 110 -4.10 3.78 21.33
N LYS A 111 -3.23 2.78 21.57
CA LYS A 111 -2.07 2.92 22.46
C LYS A 111 -0.79 2.72 21.65
N PRO A 112 0.13 3.70 21.68
CA PRO A 112 1.42 3.58 20.99
C PRO A 112 2.22 2.37 21.51
N LEU A 113 2.96 1.74 20.61
CA LEU A 113 3.92 0.68 20.96
C LEU A 113 5.05 1.28 21.81
N SER A 114 5.46 0.55 22.84
CA SER A 114 6.73 0.84 23.51
C SER A 114 7.90 0.68 22.53
N LEU A 115 9.03 1.33 22.80
CA LEU A 115 10.21 1.20 21.96
C LEU A 115 10.67 -0.27 21.88
N TYR A 116 10.63 -1.00 22.99
CA TYR A 116 10.99 -2.41 23.04
C TYR A 116 10.08 -3.30 22.15
N GLN A 117 8.77 -3.08 22.21
CA GLN A 117 7.82 -3.82 21.36
C GLN A 117 8.05 -3.53 19.87
N PHE A 118 8.33 -2.28 19.52
CA PHE A 118 8.64 -1.89 18.15
C PHE A 118 9.92 -2.56 17.65
N ILE A 119 11.02 -2.47 18.42
CA ILE A 119 12.31 -3.08 18.05
C ILE A 119 12.12 -4.59 17.83
N LYS A 120 11.48 -5.28 18.77
CA LYS A 120 11.23 -6.72 18.64
C LYS A 120 10.41 -7.09 17.39
N ALA A 121 9.38 -6.30 17.05
CA ALA A 121 8.59 -6.52 15.84
C ALA A 121 9.41 -6.27 14.57
N MET A 122 10.24 -5.22 14.58
CA MET A 122 11.13 -4.87 13.48
C MET A 122 12.18 -5.95 13.24
N ASP A 123 12.88 -6.41 14.30
CA ASP A 123 13.91 -7.45 14.22
C ASP A 123 13.33 -8.75 13.65
N HIS A 124 12.20 -9.20 14.16
CA HIS A 124 11.53 -10.41 13.66
C HIS A 124 11.12 -10.26 12.18
N ALA A 125 10.58 -9.10 11.80
CA ALA A 125 10.15 -8.89 10.42
C ALA A 125 11.31 -8.80 9.44
N THR A 126 12.44 -8.18 9.83
CA THR A 126 13.67 -8.11 9.02
C THR A 126 14.37 -9.45 8.90
N GLU A 127 14.40 -10.26 9.98
CA GLU A 127 14.93 -11.63 9.97
C GLU A 127 14.13 -12.51 9.00
N ASP A 128 12.81 -12.50 9.07
CA ASP A 128 11.92 -13.26 8.17
C ASP A 128 12.08 -12.91 6.69
N LEU A 129 12.52 -11.68 6.40
CA LEU A 129 12.71 -11.18 5.03
C LEU A 129 14.19 -11.22 4.60
N GLU A 130 15.06 -11.81 5.41
CA GLU A 130 16.51 -11.89 5.17
C GLU A 130 17.13 -10.52 4.83
N MET A 131 16.67 -9.47 5.54
CA MET A 131 17.13 -8.10 5.33
C MET A 131 18.26 -7.72 6.28
N ASP A 132 19.15 -6.80 5.83
CA ASP A 132 20.22 -6.26 6.68
C ASP A 132 19.63 -5.52 7.89
N GLY A 133 20.07 -5.87 9.11
CA GLY A 133 19.66 -5.23 10.35
C GLY A 133 19.96 -3.72 10.42
N ASN A 134 20.92 -3.22 9.63
CA ASN A 134 21.20 -1.79 9.53
C ASN A 134 20.11 -1.00 8.78
N LEU A 135 19.19 -1.69 8.09
CA LEU A 135 18.12 -1.05 7.33
C LEU A 135 17.27 -0.10 8.18
N ALA A 136 17.06 -0.43 9.44
CA ALA A 136 16.32 0.39 10.40
C ALA A 136 16.85 1.82 10.51
N HIS A 137 18.17 2.01 10.40
CA HIS A 137 18.87 3.28 10.57
C HIS A 137 19.09 4.05 9.27
N ARG A 138 18.85 3.43 8.11
CA ARG A 138 18.93 4.09 6.80
C ARG A 138 17.70 4.94 6.55
N TYR A 139 17.85 6.01 5.78
CA TYR A 139 16.70 6.80 5.35
C TYR A 139 15.80 6.01 4.41
N LEU A 140 14.51 6.30 4.48
CA LEU A 140 13.47 5.54 3.78
C LEU A 140 13.73 5.50 2.27
N ASN A 141 14.06 4.33 1.77
CA ASN A 141 14.38 4.04 0.37
C ASN A 141 15.57 4.78 -0.23
N GLU A 142 16.27 5.66 0.50
CA GLU A 142 17.39 6.45 -0.03
C GLU A 142 18.61 5.55 -0.30
N GLY A 143 19.05 5.56 -1.55
CA GLY A 143 20.18 4.74 -2.01
C GLY A 143 19.95 3.23 -1.96
N PHE A 144 18.68 2.79 -1.87
CA PHE A 144 18.33 1.38 -1.93
C PHE A 144 18.37 0.89 -3.37
N SER A 145 18.88 -0.32 -3.59
CA SER A 145 18.68 -1.05 -4.85
C SER A 145 17.20 -1.32 -5.11
N GLY A 146 16.84 -1.70 -6.33
CA GLY A 146 15.46 -2.05 -6.67
C GLY A 146 14.91 -3.18 -5.78
N GLY A 147 15.71 -4.23 -5.54
CA GLY A 147 15.35 -5.32 -4.66
C GLY A 147 15.19 -4.91 -3.20
N GLU A 148 16.09 -4.07 -2.66
CA GLU A 148 15.95 -3.54 -1.30
C GLU A 148 14.69 -2.68 -1.13
N LYS A 149 14.34 -1.84 -2.11
CA LYS A 149 13.10 -1.06 -2.10
C LYS A 149 11.86 -1.95 -2.03
N LYS A 150 11.83 -3.03 -2.82
CA LYS A 150 10.72 -3.99 -2.82
C LYS A 150 10.60 -4.74 -1.49
N ARG A 151 11.72 -5.27 -0.98
CA ARG A 151 11.73 -5.91 0.36
C ARG A 151 11.30 -4.94 1.45
N ASN A 152 11.69 -3.65 1.35
CA ASN A 152 11.25 -2.64 2.32
C ASN A 152 9.74 -2.38 2.26
N GLU A 153 9.10 -2.44 1.09
CA GLU A 153 7.63 -2.39 0.99
C GLU A 153 6.95 -3.62 1.60
N ILE A 154 7.53 -4.81 1.38
CA ILE A 154 7.02 -6.03 2.02
C ILE A 154 7.18 -5.95 3.55
N LEU A 155 8.30 -5.40 4.05
CA LEU A 155 8.50 -5.12 5.46
C LEU A 155 7.43 -4.19 6.02
N GLN A 156 7.13 -3.09 5.30
CA GLN A 156 6.06 -2.17 5.68
C GLN A 156 4.71 -2.90 5.74
N MET A 157 4.36 -3.66 4.72
CA MET A 157 3.12 -4.44 4.68
C MET A 157 3.02 -5.42 5.84
N LYS A 158 4.12 -6.14 6.15
CA LYS A 158 4.18 -7.11 7.24
C LYS A 158 3.96 -6.45 8.61
N LEU A 159 4.59 -5.30 8.87
CA LEU A 159 4.47 -4.58 10.14
C LEU A 159 3.15 -3.83 10.30
N LEU A 160 2.56 -3.39 9.20
CA LEU A 160 1.29 -2.64 9.21
C LEU A 160 0.06 -3.55 9.21
N GLU A 161 0.19 -4.82 8.85
CA GLU A 161 -0.90 -5.82 8.84
C GLU A 161 -2.20 -5.28 8.21
N PRO A 162 -2.19 -4.85 6.94
CA PRO A 162 -3.37 -4.27 6.32
C PRO A 162 -4.49 -5.29 6.16
N LYS A 163 -5.75 -4.84 6.14
CA LYS A 163 -6.90 -5.68 5.79
C LYS A 163 -6.91 -6.02 4.29
N PHE A 164 -6.50 -5.05 3.47
CA PHE A 164 -6.36 -5.18 2.01
C PHE A 164 -5.04 -4.58 1.55
N ALA A 165 -4.22 -5.40 0.89
CA ALA A 165 -2.99 -4.97 0.23
C ALA A 165 -3.25 -4.84 -1.28
N LEU A 166 -3.01 -3.65 -1.82
CA LEU A 166 -3.08 -3.31 -3.23
C LEU A 166 -1.65 -3.31 -3.75
N LEU A 167 -1.29 -4.28 -4.61
CA LEU A 167 0.09 -4.50 -5.04
C LEU A 167 0.23 -4.19 -6.53
N ASP A 168 1.05 -3.18 -6.86
CA ASP A 168 1.27 -2.73 -8.25
C ASP A 168 2.65 -3.17 -8.73
N GLU A 169 2.70 -4.33 -9.40
CA GLU A 169 3.92 -4.92 -9.99
C GLU A 169 5.11 -4.98 -9.01
N ILE A 170 4.88 -5.39 -7.78
CA ILE A 170 5.92 -5.43 -6.73
C ILE A 170 7.05 -6.43 -7.02
N ASP A 171 6.79 -7.41 -7.90
CA ASP A 171 7.73 -8.42 -8.38
C ASP A 171 8.56 -7.97 -9.59
N SER A 172 8.22 -6.82 -10.19
CA SER A 172 8.94 -6.31 -11.35
C SER A 172 10.40 -5.94 -11.01
N GLY A 173 11.37 -6.51 -11.74
CA GLY A 173 12.80 -6.24 -11.54
C GLY A 173 13.45 -6.98 -10.37
N LEU A 174 12.79 -7.97 -9.79
CA LEU A 174 13.42 -8.97 -8.92
C LEU A 174 13.97 -10.11 -9.77
N ASP A 175 15.09 -10.68 -9.33
CA ASP A 175 15.60 -11.93 -9.90
C ASP A 175 14.65 -13.09 -9.54
N VAL A 176 14.69 -14.16 -10.36
CA VAL A 176 13.76 -15.31 -10.21
C VAL A 176 13.88 -15.99 -8.85
N ASP A 177 14.99 -15.81 -8.18
CA ASP A 177 15.31 -16.43 -6.88
C ASP A 177 15.17 -15.43 -5.69
N ALA A 178 14.53 -14.27 -5.89
CA ALA A 178 14.40 -13.22 -4.87
C ALA A 178 13.04 -13.20 -4.18
#